data_96d50c86384038bb682da891587ae1d6
#
_entry.id   96d50c86384038bb682da891587ae1d6
#
_cell.length_a   1.000
_cell.length_b   1.000
_cell.length_c   1.000
_cell.angle_alpha   90.00
_cell.angle_beta   90.00
_cell.angle_gamma   90.00
#
_symmetry.space_group_name_H-M   'P 1'
#
loop_
_entity.id
_entity.type
_entity.pdbx_description
1 polymer ?
#
loop_
_entity_poly.entity_id
_entity_poly.type
_entity_poly.pdbx_seq_one_letter_code
_entity_poly.pdbx_strand_id
1 'polypeptide(L)'
;MIRPDLADIEPYRWQEGWEGAVPEGVPVLRLDQNTQPRSPRWYAGAAARLAAVPVHSYPDSRYGPLREAIAEYAGFPPEQVIPTDGADEALILCALLALSPGDRAHARRPHYAMFENATRLAGGVLSDDPAGARLTWICTPHNPTGADTPEEALERREGLVVIDQAYVEFGGTDLSRLALERENTVVVRTLSKAFAVAAARVGYILAPPALAAKLEAIRPPGSISSHSAALAQLALADPDEMLRNVAETVGERSRMAEALRGLGWHIPDSRTNFLFCDLGEPNTATVDRLLGAAIVVRTFDALPNHIRLTLGTPADNDRVLEALGASAPSAATGRGGRTATVERRTRETQIACSVDLDGTGASRVTTGIGFLDHMLTALALHSMIDIDLICTGDLWVDAHHTVEDVAIVLGGALDAALGDRKGIARYGDARAPLDEALVHATVDLGGRGFSRVDLGLRGPSLGELPATLIPHFADSLSRSGRMAIHLEGSGGDDHHVVEAAFKALALALREACATDARRAGAVPSTKGAV
;
A
#
# COMPACT_ATOMS: atom_id res chain seq x y z
N MET A 1 -20.62 -0.75 -40.87
CA MET A 1 -21.50 -1.84 -40.41
C MET A 1 -20.88 -2.41 -39.15
N ILE A 2 -21.57 -2.37 -38.01
CA ILE A 2 -21.10 -2.89 -36.72
C ILE A 2 -21.37 -4.40 -36.67
N ARG A 3 -20.50 -5.18 -36.10
CA ARG A 3 -20.75 -6.62 -35.83
C ARG A 3 -22.02 -6.72 -34.96
N PRO A 4 -23.02 -7.57 -35.32
CA PRO A 4 -24.28 -7.65 -34.58
C PRO A 4 -24.12 -8.05 -33.11
N ASP A 5 -23.14 -8.92 -32.78
CA ASP A 5 -22.82 -9.41 -31.44
C ASP A 5 -22.14 -8.36 -30.55
N LEU A 6 -21.70 -7.23 -31.15
CA LEU A 6 -21.12 -6.09 -30.41
C LEU A 6 -22.10 -4.90 -30.30
N ALA A 7 -23.28 -4.95 -30.96
CA ALA A 7 -24.18 -3.82 -31.02
C ALA A 7 -24.70 -3.38 -29.65
N ASP A 8 -24.85 -4.33 -28.73
CA ASP A 8 -25.40 -4.12 -27.37
C ASP A 8 -24.34 -4.20 -26.26
N ILE A 9 -23.04 -4.08 -26.61
CA ILE A 9 -22.00 -4.01 -25.57
C ILE A 9 -22.04 -2.62 -24.95
N GLU A 10 -22.39 -2.58 -23.66
CA GLU A 10 -22.26 -1.37 -22.86
C GLU A 10 -20.80 -1.12 -22.48
N PRO A 11 -20.35 0.16 -22.46
CA PRO A 11 -19.04 0.49 -21.97
C PRO A 11 -18.86 0.03 -20.51
N TYR A 12 -17.72 -0.57 -20.19
CA TYR A 12 -17.41 -0.79 -18.78
C TYR A 12 -17.24 0.56 -18.09
N ARG A 13 -18.02 0.79 -17.05
CA ARG A 13 -18.00 2.02 -16.28
C ARG A 13 -17.77 1.72 -14.81
N TRP A 14 -16.95 2.54 -14.17
CA TRP A 14 -16.90 2.57 -12.70
C TRP A 14 -18.22 3.09 -12.14
N GLN A 15 -18.34 3.20 -10.81
CA GLN A 15 -19.56 3.76 -10.24
C GLN A 15 -19.82 5.17 -10.78
N GLU A 16 -20.97 5.38 -11.40
CA GLU A 16 -21.43 6.66 -11.95
C GLU A 16 -22.58 7.27 -11.12
N GLY A 17 -22.94 8.50 -11.43
CA GLY A 17 -24.10 9.18 -10.84
C GLY A 17 -23.87 9.72 -9.43
N TRP A 18 -22.61 9.72 -8.98
CA TRP A 18 -22.24 10.23 -7.64
C TRP A 18 -21.86 11.71 -7.66
N GLU A 19 -21.47 12.27 -8.82
CA GLU A 19 -20.89 13.61 -8.96
C GLU A 19 -21.82 14.73 -8.47
N GLY A 20 -23.14 14.55 -8.64
CA GLY A 20 -24.15 15.50 -8.15
C GLY A 20 -24.71 15.18 -6.75
N ALA A 21 -24.30 14.04 -6.17
CA ALA A 21 -24.82 13.55 -4.89
C ALA A 21 -23.84 13.76 -3.71
N VAL A 22 -22.62 14.16 -4.00
CA VAL A 22 -21.58 14.44 -2.97
C VAL A 22 -21.55 15.93 -2.63
N PRO A 23 -21.26 16.30 -1.38
CA PRO A 23 -21.13 17.70 -0.97
C PRO A 23 -20.01 18.43 -1.73
N GLU A 24 -20.29 19.65 -2.19
CA GLU A 24 -19.32 20.48 -2.89
C GLU A 24 -18.15 20.86 -1.96
N GLY A 25 -16.92 20.80 -2.50
CA GLY A 25 -15.70 21.17 -1.76
C GLY A 25 -15.18 20.12 -0.78
N VAL A 26 -15.84 18.97 -0.64
CA VAL A 26 -15.37 17.87 0.20
C VAL A 26 -14.58 16.87 -0.66
N PRO A 27 -13.35 16.48 -0.26
CA PRO A 27 -12.60 15.45 -0.97
C PRO A 27 -13.35 14.12 -1.02
N VAL A 28 -13.55 13.60 -2.24
CA VAL A 28 -14.29 12.37 -2.49
C VAL A 28 -13.41 11.16 -2.21
N LEU A 29 -13.87 10.27 -1.35
CA LEU A 29 -13.24 9.00 -1.06
C LEU A 29 -13.79 7.91 -1.98
N ARG A 30 -12.95 7.41 -2.91
CA ARG A 30 -13.31 6.42 -3.93
C ARG A 30 -13.00 5.00 -3.44
N LEU A 31 -14.00 4.30 -2.91
CA LEU A 31 -13.90 2.92 -2.43
C LEU A 31 -14.66 1.92 -3.34
N ASP A 32 -14.82 2.27 -4.61
CA ASP A 32 -15.50 1.47 -5.64
C ASP A 32 -14.55 0.73 -6.59
N GLN A 33 -13.23 1.04 -6.59
CA GLN A 33 -12.30 0.63 -7.65
C GLN A 33 -11.34 -0.51 -7.27
N ASN A 34 -11.35 -0.96 -6.02
CA ASN A 34 -10.42 -1.96 -5.51
C ASN A 34 -8.94 -1.57 -5.73
N THR A 35 -8.63 -0.28 -5.60
CA THR A 35 -7.26 0.23 -5.62
C THR A 35 -6.68 0.30 -4.21
N GLN A 36 -5.36 0.33 -4.09
CA GLN A 36 -4.73 0.68 -2.83
C GLN A 36 -4.98 2.17 -2.52
N PRO A 37 -5.10 2.54 -1.25
CA PRO A 37 -5.45 3.90 -0.86
C PRO A 37 -4.33 4.92 -1.06
N ARG A 38 -3.09 4.45 -1.24
CA ARG A 38 -1.91 5.31 -1.38
C ARG A 38 -1.04 4.85 -2.55
N SER A 39 -0.31 5.80 -3.15
CA SER A 39 0.76 5.49 -4.09
C SER A 39 1.93 4.81 -3.37
N PRO A 40 2.70 3.94 -4.06
CA PRO A 40 3.93 3.39 -3.51
C PRO A 40 4.90 4.51 -3.13
N ARG A 41 5.64 4.33 -2.05
CA ARG A 41 6.58 5.34 -1.53
C ARG A 41 7.75 5.61 -2.44
N TRP A 42 8.30 4.54 -3.01
CA TRP A 42 9.38 4.65 -3.97
C TRP A 42 8.99 5.51 -5.19
N TYR A 43 7.67 5.72 -5.43
CA TYR A 43 7.19 6.53 -6.54
C TYR A 43 7.65 7.99 -6.47
N ALA A 44 7.72 8.58 -5.27
CA ALA A 44 8.22 9.94 -5.09
C ALA A 44 9.69 10.07 -5.54
N GLY A 45 10.52 9.04 -5.31
CA GLY A 45 11.92 8.99 -5.74
C GLY A 45 12.14 8.51 -7.18
N ALA A 46 11.08 8.09 -7.89
CA ALA A 46 11.20 7.50 -9.21
C ALA A 46 11.37 8.53 -10.35
N ALA A 47 11.20 9.82 -10.09
CA ALA A 47 11.14 10.87 -11.12
C ALA A 47 12.36 10.87 -12.06
N ALA A 48 13.58 10.77 -11.55
CA ALA A 48 14.79 10.73 -12.36
C ALA A 48 14.86 9.48 -13.24
N ARG A 49 14.47 8.32 -12.73
CA ARG A 49 14.43 7.05 -13.49
C ARG A 49 13.38 7.09 -14.58
N LEU A 50 12.21 7.64 -14.29
CA LEU A 50 11.14 7.79 -15.27
C LEU A 50 11.49 8.83 -16.33
N ALA A 51 12.13 9.94 -15.97
CA ALA A 51 12.61 10.94 -16.92
C ALA A 51 13.70 10.41 -17.87
N ALA A 52 14.44 9.37 -17.46
CA ALA A 52 15.44 8.71 -18.32
C ALA A 52 14.81 7.75 -19.35
N VAL A 53 13.52 7.44 -19.25
CA VAL A 53 12.84 6.56 -20.22
C VAL A 53 12.68 7.30 -21.55
N PRO A 54 13.20 6.75 -22.67
CA PRO A 54 13.15 7.42 -23.96
C PRO A 54 11.72 7.42 -24.52
N VAL A 55 11.10 8.60 -24.59
CA VAL A 55 9.71 8.78 -25.07
C VAL A 55 9.57 8.77 -26.59
N HIS A 56 10.68 8.89 -27.34
CA HIS A 56 10.71 8.92 -28.80
C HIS A 56 10.81 7.53 -29.43
N SER A 57 11.01 6.49 -28.62
CA SER A 57 11.18 5.10 -29.08
C SER A 57 10.01 4.23 -28.63
N TYR A 58 9.66 3.26 -29.46
CA TYR A 58 8.72 2.22 -29.04
C TYR A 58 9.30 1.39 -27.90
N PRO A 59 8.44 0.84 -27.01
CA PRO A 59 8.90 -0.11 -26.01
C PRO A 59 9.47 -1.37 -26.67
N ASP A 60 10.30 -2.11 -25.91
CA ASP A 60 10.74 -3.45 -26.33
C ASP A 60 9.53 -4.35 -26.56
N SER A 61 9.36 -4.85 -27.78
CA SER A 61 8.21 -5.67 -28.16
C SER A 61 8.07 -6.97 -27.33
N ARG A 62 9.15 -7.44 -26.74
CA ARG A 62 9.20 -8.64 -25.88
C ARG A 62 9.17 -8.31 -24.40
N TYR A 63 9.35 -7.03 -24.04
CA TYR A 63 9.44 -6.58 -22.64
C TYR A 63 10.48 -7.37 -21.81
N GLY A 64 11.65 -7.66 -22.38
CA GLY A 64 12.67 -8.53 -21.77
C GLY A 64 12.91 -8.25 -20.29
N PRO A 65 13.35 -7.03 -19.90
CA PRO A 65 13.60 -6.70 -18.49
C PRO A 65 12.37 -6.78 -17.59
N LEU A 66 11.17 -6.40 -18.08
CA LEU A 66 9.92 -6.54 -17.31
C LEU A 66 9.54 -8.00 -17.14
N ARG A 67 9.66 -8.80 -18.19
CA ARG A 67 9.39 -10.25 -18.17
C ARG A 67 10.28 -10.97 -17.17
N GLU A 68 11.57 -10.65 -17.15
CA GLU A 68 12.54 -11.21 -16.19
C GLU A 68 12.18 -10.83 -14.76
N ALA A 69 11.83 -9.57 -14.48
CA ALA A 69 11.41 -9.14 -13.16
C ALA A 69 10.12 -9.84 -12.69
N ILE A 70 9.14 -10.01 -13.58
CA ILE A 70 7.92 -10.77 -13.28
C ILE A 70 8.24 -12.24 -13.04
N ALA A 71 9.09 -12.84 -13.85
CA ALA A 71 9.51 -14.24 -13.76
C ALA A 71 10.20 -14.53 -12.42
N GLU A 72 11.08 -13.65 -11.99
CA GLU A 72 11.74 -13.72 -10.68
C GLU A 72 10.73 -13.62 -9.54
N TYR A 73 9.85 -12.62 -9.57
CA TYR A 73 8.79 -12.44 -8.56
C TYR A 73 7.83 -13.63 -8.49
N ALA A 74 7.36 -14.10 -9.65
CA ALA A 74 6.37 -15.17 -9.72
C ALA A 74 6.99 -16.58 -9.52
N GLY A 75 8.31 -16.72 -9.64
CA GLY A 75 9.03 -17.99 -9.50
C GLY A 75 8.82 -18.94 -10.67
N PHE A 76 8.70 -18.38 -11.90
CA PHE A 76 8.50 -19.15 -13.14
C PHE A 76 9.56 -18.76 -14.18
N PRO A 77 9.88 -19.66 -15.16
CA PRO A 77 10.74 -19.32 -16.28
C PRO A 77 10.18 -18.16 -17.12
N PRO A 78 11.03 -17.25 -17.64
CA PRO A 78 10.56 -16.10 -18.43
C PRO A 78 9.73 -16.48 -19.66
N GLU A 79 9.97 -17.63 -20.28
CA GLU A 79 9.19 -18.14 -21.41
C GLU A 79 7.75 -18.55 -21.08
N GLN A 80 7.41 -18.67 -19.80
CA GLN A 80 6.05 -18.91 -19.31
C GLN A 80 5.32 -17.64 -18.89
N VAL A 81 5.99 -16.48 -18.95
CA VAL A 81 5.45 -15.17 -18.52
C VAL A 81 5.13 -14.32 -19.74
N ILE A 82 3.90 -13.84 -19.85
CA ILE A 82 3.45 -12.93 -20.89
C ILE A 82 2.99 -11.62 -20.24
N PRO A 83 3.80 -10.54 -20.27
CA PRO A 83 3.38 -9.23 -19.82
C PRO A 83 2.22 -8.67 -20.66
N THR A 84 1.23 -8.05 -20.01
CA THR A 84 0.02 -7.51 -20.65
C THR A 84 -0.32 -6.11 -20.11
N ASP A 85 -1.12 -5.34 -20.87
CA ASP A 85 -1.70 -4.07 -20.43
C ASP A 85 -2.84 -4.31 -19.41
N GLY A 86 -2.42 -4.61 -18.17
CA GLY A 86 -3.29 -5.04 -17.09
C GLY A 86 -3.86 -6.45 -17.30
N ALA A 87 -4.65 -6.89 -16.30
CA ALA A 87 -5.36 -8.16 -16.40
C ALA A 87 -6.43 -8.15 -17.50
N ASP A 88 -6.97 -6.99 -17.86
CA ASP A 88 -8.03 -6.88 -18.86
C ASP A 88 -7.55 -7.31 -20.25
N GLU A 89 -6.37 -6.90 -20.70
CA GLU A 89 -5.76 -7.40 -21.94
C GLU A 89 -5.48 -8.91 -21.84
N ALA A 90 -5.01 -9.39 -20.69
CA ALA A 90 -4.78 -10.82 -20.47
C ALA A 90 -6.06 -11.65 -20.68
N LEU A 91 -7.18 -11.20 -20.12
CA LEU A 91 -8.49 -11.85 -20.30
C LEU A 91 -8.94 -11.83 -21.77
N ILE A 92 -8.79 -10.70 -22.45
CA ILE A 92 -9.14 -10.58 -23.89
C ILE A 92 -8.29 -11.53 -24.74
N LEU A 93 -6.98 -11.61 -24.49
CA LEU A 93 -6.09 -12.53 -25.22
C LEU A 93 -6.47 -14.00 -25.00
N CYS A 94 -6.82 -14.38 -23.77
CA CYS A 94 -7.29 -15.73 -23.46
C CYS A 94 -8.61 -16.06 -24.20
N ALA A 95 -9.55 -15.10 -24.24
CA ALA A 95 -10.79 -15.27 -24.99
C ALA A 95 -10.56 -15.43 -26.50
N LEU A 96 -9.72 -14.57 -27.09
CA LEU A 96 -9.35 -14.62 -28.50
C LEU A 96 -8.62 -15.92 -28.88
N LEU A 97 -7.83 -16.47 -27.94
CA LEU A 97 -7.14 -17.74 -28.17
C LEU A 97 -8.11 -18.94 -28.18
N ALA A 98 -9.15 -18.91 -27.32
CA ALA A 98 -9.98 -20.08 -27.04
C ALA A 98 -11.27 -20.13 -27.84
N LEU A 99 -11.83 -18.96 -28.22
CA LEU A 99 -13.19 -18.84 -28.72
C LEU A 99 -13.24 -18.50 -30.21
N SER A 100 -14.14 -19.15 -30.91
CA SER A 100 -14.67 -18.78 -32.23
C SER A 100 -16.09 -18.22 -32.09
N PRO A 101 -16.62 -17.50 -33.10
CA PRO A 101 -17.99 -17.01 -33.05
C PRO A 101 -19.02 -18.11 -32.74
N GLY A 102 -19.82 -17.91 -31.67
CA GLY A 102 -20.83 -18.84 -31.20
C GLY A 102 -20.33 -19.88 -30.18
N ASP A 103 -19.03 -19.97 -29.92
CA ASP A 103 -18.49 -20.84 -28.88
C ASP A 103 -18.96 -20.41 -27.47
N ARG A 104 -19.10 -21.38 -26.58
CA ARG A 104 -19.54 -21.15 -25.20
C ARG A 104 -18.35 -20.90 -24.29
N ALA A 105 -18.45 -19.88 -23.45
CA ALA A 105 -17.63 -19.69 -22.28
C ALA A 105 -18.48 -19.87 -21.02
N HIS A 106 -17.84 -20.28 -19.91
CA HIS A 106 -18.48 -20.46 -18.62
C HIS A 106 -17.88 -19.51 -17.58
N ALA A 107 -18.74 -18.85 -16.78
CA ALA A 107 -18.38 -18.20 -15.54
C ALA A 107 -19.54 -18.28 -14.56
N ARG A 108 -19.25 -18.60 -13.30
CA ARG A 108 -20.26 -18.63 -12.23
C ARG A 108 -20.68 -17.22 -11.82
N ARG A 109 -21.97 -16.98 -11.70
CA ARG A 109 -22.50 -15.69 -11.23
C ARG A 109 -22.49 -15.58 -9.69
N PRO A 110 -22.33 -14.35 -9.15
CA PRO A 110 -21.91 -13.14 -9.85
C PRO A 110 -20.44 -13.26 -10.29
N HIS A 111 -20.06 -12.60 -11.38
CA HIS A 111 -18.69 -12.66 -11.91
C HIS A 111 -18.15 -11.26 -12.22
N TYR A 112 -16.85 -11.17 -12.46
CA TYR A 112 -16.22 -9.95 -12.94
C TYR A 112 -16.73 -9.62 -14.36
N ALA A 113 -17.18 -8.38 -14.56
CA ALA A 113 -17.84 -7.97 -15.81
C ALA A 113 -16.95 -8.17 -17.05
N MET A 114 -15.62 -8.09 -16.90
CA MET A 114 -14.71 -8.30 -18.03
C MET A 114 -14.72 -9.73 -18.57
N PHE A 115 -15.18 -10.73 -17.83
CA PHE A 115 -15.35 -12.08 -18.37
C PHE A 115 -16.41 -12.11 -19.48
N GLU A 116 -17.54 -11.42 -19.27
CA GLU A 116 -18.56 -11.28 -20.28
C GLU A 116 -18.05 -10.47 -21.46
N ASN A 117 -17.42 -9.30 -21.19
CA ASN A 117 -16.90 -8.43 -22.24
C ASN A 117 -15.83 -9.14 -23.10
N ALA A 118 -14.85 -9.81 -22.49
CA ALA A 118 -13.81 -10.53 -23.22
C ALA A 118 -14.41 -11.67 -24.06
N THR A 119 -15.39 -12.43 -23.50
CA THR A 119 -16.11 -13.47 -24.21
C THR A 119 -16.82 -12.92 -25.45
N ARG A 120 -17.57 -11.84 -25.30
CA ARG A 120 -18.31 -11.21 -26.41
C ARG A 120 -17.39 -10.61 -27.47
N LEU A 121 -16.27 -9.98 -27.05
CA LEU A 121 -15.27 -9.46 -27.99
C LEU A 121 -14.68 -10.54 -28.90
N ALA A 122 -14.50 -11.75 -28.36
CA ALA A 122 -14.07 -12.92 -29.12
C ALA A 122 -15.20 -13.56 -29.96
N GLY A 123 -16.44 -13.06 -29.82
CA GLY A 123 -17.63 -13.62 -30.51
C GLY A 123 -18.28 -14.79 -29.78
N GLY A 124 -17.86 -15.11 -28.58
CA GLY A 124 -18.42 -16.18 -27.76
C GLY A 124 -19.66 -15.77 -26.98
N VAL A 125 -20.30 -16.76 -26.35
CA VAL A 125 -21.50 -16.60 -25.51
C VAL A 125 -21.19 -17.07 -24.09
N LEU A 126 -21.37 -16.18 -23.10
CA LEU A 126 -21.18 -16.55 -21.69
C LEU A 126 -22.39 -17.32 -21.14
N SER A 127 -22.15 -18.35 -20.37
CA SER A 127 -23.17 -19.26 -19.81
C SER A 127 -22.84 -19.64 -18.37
N ASP A 128 -23.88 -19.79 -17.55
CA ASP A 128 -23.75 -20.35 -16.18
C ASP A 128 -23.59 -21.88 -16.20
N ASP A 129 -23.93 -22.55 -17.31
CA ASP A 129 -23.76 -23.99 -17.49
C ASP A 129 -22.35 -24.30 -18.05
N PRO A 130 -21.53 -25.08 -17.36
CA PRO A 130 -20.18 -25.43 -17.80
C PRO A 130 -20.15 -26.44 -18.96
N ALA A 131 -21.26 -27.10 -19.28
CA ALA A 131 -21.28 -28.14 -20.30
C ALA A 131 -20.94 -27.60 -21.71
N GLY A 132 -19.93 -28.19 -22.34
CA GLY A 132 -19.47 -27.83 -23.68
C GLY A 132 -18.78 -26.47 -23.74
N ALA A 133 -18.37 -25.87 -22.63
CA ALA A 133 -17.62 -24.62 -22.61
C ALA A 133 -16.21 -24.84 -23.18
N ARG A 134 -15.85 -24.00 -24.18
CA ARG A 134 -14.51 -23.94 -24.77
C ARG A 134 -13.55 -23.12 -23.91
N LEU A 135 -14.11 -22.25 -23.04
CA LEU A 135 -13.39 -21.38 -22.11
C LEU A 135 -14.11 -21.38 -20.77
N THR A 136 -13.37 -21.55 -19.69
CA THR A 136 -13.88 -21.41 -18.33
C THR A 136 -13.12 -20.30 -17.60
N TRP A 137 -13.86 -19.32 -17.12
CA TRP A 137 -13.37 -18.25 -16.27
C TRP A 137 -13.52 -18.60 -14.81
N ILE A 138 -12.46 -18.51 -14.04
CA ILE A 138 -12.45 -18.76 -12.59
C ILE A 138 -11.70 -17.58 -11.95
N CYS A 139 -12.33 -16.91 -10.98
CA CYS A 139 -11.70 -15.83 -10.21
C CYS A 139 -11.53 -16.31 -8.76
N THR A 140 -10.28 -16.42 -8.30
CA THR A 140 -9.98 -16.80 -6.91
C THR A 140 -8.67 -16.18 -6.45
N PRO A 141 -8.74 -15.29 -5.42
CA PRO A 141 -9.92 -14.80 -4.69
C PRO A 141 -10.93 -14.05 -5.56
N HIS A 142 -12.19 -14.27 -5.28
CA HIS A 142 -13.29 -13.97 -6.18
C HIS A 142 -13.74 -12.50 -6.14
N ASN A 143 -13.90 -11.87 -7.28
CA ASN A 143 -14.55 -10.57 -7.43
C ASN A 143 -15.97 -10.78 -8.01
N PRO A 144 -17.07 -10.41 -7.30
CA PRO A 144 -17.10 -9.44 -6.20
C PRO A 144 -17.15 -10.01 -4.77
N THR A 145 -17.22 -11.31 -4.53
CA THR A 145 -17.57 -11.84 -3.20
C THR A 145 -16.41 -11.89 -2.20
N GLY A 146 -15.17 -11.85 -2.67
CA GLY A 146 -13.98 -11.98 -1.82
C GLY A 146 -13.59 -13.42 -1.46
N ALA A 147 -14.43 -14.41 -1.80
CA ALA A 147 -14.21 -15.82 -1.45
C ALA A 147 -12.97 -16.39 -2.16
N ASP A 148 -12.24 -17.25 -1.47
CA ASP A 148 -11.18 -18.08 -2.06
C ASP A 148 -11.73 -19.49 -2.31
N THR A 149 -11.68 -19.95 -3.55
CA THR A 149 -12.27 -21.23 -4.00
C THR A 149 -11.26 -22.04 -4.79
N PRO A 150 -10.13 -22.47 -4.17
CA PRO A 150 -9.09 -23.21 -4.87
C PRO A 150 -9.56 -24.55 -5.42
N GLU A 151 -10.51 -25.23 -4.75
CA GLU A 151 -11.05 -26.50 -5.18
C GLU A 151 -11.77 -26.40 -6.53
N GLU A 152 -12.57 -25.35 -6.73
CA GLU A 152 -13.27 -25.10 -7.99
C GLU A 152 -12.27 -24.85 -9.13
N ALA A 153 -11.18 -24.14 -8.85
CA ALA A 153 -10.13 -23.87 -9.83
C ALA A 153 -9.34 -25.11 -10.23
N LEU A 154 -9.29 -26.10 -9.36
CA LEU A 154 -8.58 -27.37 -9.60
C LEU A 154 -9.45 -28.46 -10.22
N GLU A 155 -10.74 -28.25 -10.44
CA GLU A 155 -11.58 -29.20 -11.19
C GLU A 155 -11.06 -29.36 -12.63
N ARG A 156 -11.13 -30.62 -13.14
CA ARG A 156 -10.77 -30.87 -14.54
C ARG A 156 -11.89 -30.41 -15.45
N ARG A 157 -11.56 -29.60 -16.43
CA ARG A 157 -12.49 -29.04 -17.41
C ARG A 157 -11.94 -29.24 -18.82
N GLU A 158 -12.84 -29.40 -19.77
CA GLU A 158 -12.50 -29.32 -21.18
C GLU A 158 -12.33 -27.86 -21.61
N GLY A 159 -11.58 -27.62 -22.68
CA GLY A 159 -11.29 -26.26 -23.14
C GLY A 159 -10.21 -25.56 -22.33
N LEU A 160 -10.04 -24.28 -22.60
CA LEU A 160 -9.09 -23.42 -21.86
C LEU A 160 -9.67 -23.04 -20.49
N VAL A 161 -8.88 -23.18 -19.44
CA VAL A 161 -9.21 -22.69 -18.10
C VAL A 161 -8.35 -21.46 -17.80
N VAL A 162 -8.99 -20.35 -17.46
CA VAL A 162 -8.34 -19.11 -17.05
C VAL A 162 -8.62 -18.87 -15.57
N ILE A 163 -7.58 -18.88 -14.76
CA ILE A 163 -7.66 -18.61 -13.33
C ILE A 163 -7.19 -17.17 -13.10
N ASP A 164 -8.15 -16.29 -12.80
CA ASP A 164 -7.88 -14.89 -12.44
C ASP A 164 -7.49 -14.81 -10.96
N GLN A 165 -6.23 -14.53 -10.69
CA GLN A 165 -5.65 -14.38 -9.36
C GLN A 165 -5.22 -12.92 -9.07
N ALA A 166 -6.01 -11.95 -9.52
CA ALA A 166 -5.70 -10.52 -9.33
C ALA A 166 -5.60 -10.08 -7.85
N TYR A 167 -6.06 -10.90 -6.90
CA TYR A 167 -6.09 -10.59 -5.47
C TYR A 167 -5.31 -11.60 -4.61
N VAL A 168 -4.54 -12.48 -5.20
CA VAL A 168 -3.91 -13.61 -4.47
C VAL A 168 -3.00 -13.14 -3.33
N GLU A 169 -2.34 -12.01 -3.48
CA GLU A 169 -1.42 -11.44 -2.49
C GLU A 169 -2.13 -11.07 -1.17
N PHE A 170 -3.45 -10.87 -1.16
CA PHE A 170 -4.23 -10.54 0.05
C PHE A 170 -4.61 -11.76 0.91
N GLY A 171 -3.96 -12.88 0.70
CA GLY A 171 -4.14 -14.12 1.46
C GLY A 171 -4.98 -15.18 0.74
N GLY A 172 -5.08 -15.09 -0.59
CA GLY A 172 -5.60 -16.15 -1.44
C GLY A 172 -4.62 -17.31 -1.59
N THR A 173 -5.15 -18.46 -2.05
CA THR A 173 -4.35 -19.64 -2.35
C THR A 173 -3.65 -19.47 -3.69
N ASP A 174 -2.31 -19.45 -3.71
CA ASP A 174 -1.56 -19.42 -4.96
C ASP A 174 -1.65 -20.77 -5.68
N LEU A 175 -2.36 -20.76 -6.79
CA LEU A 175 -2.60 -21.95 -7.61
C LEU A 175 -1.65 -22.06 -8.81
N SER A 176 -0.75 -21.10 -9.02
CA SER A 176 0.02 -20.99 -10.25
C SER A 176 0.82 -22.26 -10.58
N ARG A 177 1.50 -22.86 -9.60
CA ARG A 177 2.28 -24.09 -9.82
C ARG A 177 1.39 -25.25 -10.24
N LEU A 178 0.32 -25.52 -9.47
CA LEU A 178 -0.63 -26.62 -9.75
C LEU A 178 -1.41 -26.41 -11.06
N ALA A 179 -1.75 -25.16 -11.37
CA ALA A 179 -2.46 -24.81 -12.60
C ALA A 179 -1.61 -25.11 -13.84
N LEU A 180 -0.31 -24.74 -13.80
CA LEU A 180 0.59 -24.89 -14.93
C LEU A 180 1.12 -26.33 -15.15
N GLU A 181 0.80 -27.27 -14.25
CA GLU A 181 0.93 -28.71 -14.52
C GLU A 181 -0.07 -29.21 -15.57
N ARG A 182 -1.06 -28.37 -15.92
CA ARG A 182 -2.12 -28.68 -16.90
C ARG A 182 -1.87 -27.93 -18.20
N GLU A 183 -1.91 -28.64 -19.30
CA GLU A 183 -1.62 -28.08 -20.62
C GLU A 183 -2.67 -27.05 -21.10
N ASN A 184 -3.88 -27.07 -20.52
CA ASN A 184 -5.01 -26.21 -20.89
C ASN A 184 -5.37 -25.15 -19.85
N THR A 185 -4.47 -24.81 -18.93
CA THR A 185 -4.75 -23.86 -17.85
C THR A 185 -3.74 -22.71 -17.89
N VAL A 186 -4.23 -21.50 -17.70
CA VAL A 186 -3.42 -20.28 -17.55
C VAL A 186 -3.83 -19.53 -16.29
N VAL A 187 -2.90 -18.74 -15.72
CA VAL A 187 -3.16 -17.89 -14.57
C VAL A 187 -2.94 -16.45 -14.96
N VAL A 188 -3.90 -15.57 -14.65
CA VAL A 188 -3.82 -14.13 -14.86
C VAL A 188 -3.54 -13.43 -13.54
N ARG A 189 -2.58 -12.50 -13.53
CA ARG A 189 -2.21 -11.68 -12.39
C ARG A 189 -2.04 -10.21 -12.78
N THR A 190 -1.99 -9.32 -11.79
CA THR A 190 -1.85 -7.88 -12.03
C THR A 190 -1.07 -7.19 -10.93
N LEU A 191 -0.33 -6.15 -11.29
CA LEU A 191 0.30 -5.26 -10.32
C LEU A 191 -0.64 -4.12 -9.86
N SER A 192 -1.86 -4.07 -10.39
CA SER A 192 -2.83 -3.00 -10.10
C SER A 192 -3.35 -3.01 -8.66
N LYS A 193 -3.26 -4.14 -7.93
CA LYS A 193 -3.90 -4.32 -6.63
C LYS A 193 -2.88 -4.25 -5.50
N ALA A 194 -2.18 -5.32 -5.18
CA ALA A 194 -1.24 -5.39 -4.06
C ALA A 194 -0.07 -4.40 -4.21
N PHE A 195 0.46 -4.23 -5.41
CA PHE A 195 1.59 -3.35 -5.71
C PHE A 195 1.25 -1.85 -5.80
N ALA A 196 -0.03 -1.49 -5.70
CA ALA A 196 -0.49 -0.09 -5.72
C ALA A 196 -0.14 0.71 -7.00
N VAL A 197 0.05 0.05 -8.14
CA VAL A 197 0.41 0.68 -9.42
C VAL A 197 -0.69 0.51 -10.49
N ALA A 198 -1.95 0.65 -10.08
CA ALA A 198 -3.10 0.51 -10.98
C ALA A 198 -3.01 1.41 -12.23
N ALA A 199 -2.45 2.61 -12.09
CA ALA A 199 -2.26 3.55 -13.20
C ALA A 199 -1.19 3.10 -14.21
N ALA A 200 -0.27 2.22 -13.82
CA ALA A 200 0.75 1.69 -14.73
C ALA A 200 0.17 0.70 -15.75
N ARG A 201 -1.04 0.17 -15.50
CA ARG A 201 -1.69 -0.79 -16.39
C ARG A 201 -0.77 -1.98 -16.72
N VAL A 202 -0.21 -2.66 -15.72
CA VAL A 202 0.62 -3.85 -15.93
C VAL A 202 0.00 -5.06 -15.24
N GLY A 203 -0.20 -6.10 -16.04
CA GLY A 203 -0.55 -7.44 -15.62
C GLY A 203 0.30 -8.46 -16.36
N TYR A 204 0.02 -9.73 -16.13
CA TYR A 204 0.70 -10.81 -16.83
C TYR A 204 -0.09 -12.10 -16.81
N ILE A 205 0.20 -12.95 -17.78
CA ILE A 205 -0.29 -14.33 -17.85
C ILE A 205 0.89 -15.25 -17.52
N LEU A 206 0.63 -16.25 -16.67
CA LEU A 206 1.47 -17.42 -16.51
C LEU A 206 0.85 -18.57 -17.29
N ALA A 207 1.60 -19.21 -18.18
CA ALA A 207 1.08 -20.25 -19.06
C ALA A 207 2.10 -21.36 -19.32
N PRO A 208 1.63 -22.60 -19.59
CA PRO A 208 2.49 -23.64 -20.13
C PRO A 208 3.15 -23.19 -21.45
N PRO A 209 4.37 -23.63 -21.78
CA PRO A 209 5.14 -23.09 -22.91
C PRO A 209 4.40 -23.06 -24.25
N ALA A 210 3.59 -24.08 -24.53
CA ALA A 210 2.82 -24.16 -25.77
C ALA A 210 1.72 -23.08 -25.87
N LEU A 211 1.02 -22.79 -24.76
CA LEU A 211 0.03 -21.71 -24.67
C LEU A 211 0.72 -20.35 -24.64
N ALA A 212 1.80 -20.21 -23.88
CA ALA A 212 2.59 -18.99 -23.81
C ALA A 212 3.04 -18.49 -25.19
N ALA A 213 3.56 -19.40 -26.02
CA ALA A 213 3.98 -19.08 -27.40
C ALA A 213 2.80 -18.60 -28.27
N LYS A 214 1.59 -19.11 -28.08
CA LYS A 214 0.39 -18.69 -28.82
C LYS A 214 -0.14 -17.35 -28.32
N LEU A 215 -0.19 -17.14 -27.02
CA LEU A 215 -0.59 -15.87 -26.41
C LEU A 215 0.37 -14.75 -26.82
N GLU A 216 1.68 -14.99 -26.79
CA GLU A 216 2.67 -14.03 -27.26
C GLU A 216 2.50 -13.66 -28.75
N ALA A 217 2.11 -14.63 -29.59
CA ALA A 217 1.91 -14.39 -31.03
C ALA A 217 0.72 -13.50 -31.36
N ILE A 218 -0.31 -13.49 -30.49
CA ILE A 218 -1.52 -12.68 -30.69
C ILE A 218 -1.52 -11.39 -29.86
N ARG A 219 -0.58 -11.24 -28.92
CA ARG A 219 -0.44 -10.03 -28.11
C ARG A 219 -0.04 -8.84 -29.00
N PRO A 220 -0.73 -7.68 -28.89
CA PRO A 220 -0.34 -6.48 -29.60
C PRO A 220 1.09 -6.04 -29.22
N PRO A 221 1.97 -5.76 -30.17
CA PRO A 221 3.28 -5.24 -29.86
C PRO A 221 3.19 -3.84 -29.25
N GLY A 222 3.87 -3.60 -28.13
CA GLY A 222 3.93 -2.26 -27.51
C GLY A 222 2.66 -1.85 -26.74
N SER A 223 1.78 -2.78 -26.34
CA SER A 223 0.60 -2.48 -25.53
C SER A 223 0.93 -1.85 -24.18
N ILE A 224 2.06 -2.23 -23.55
CA ILE A 224 2.57 -1.62 -22.34
C ILE A 224 3.56 -0.50 -22.71
N SER A 225 3.34 0.73 -22.22
CA SER A 225 4.28 1.82 -22.47
C SER A 225 5.63 1.60 -21.76
N SER A 226 6.70 2.22 -22.27
CA SER A 226 8.00 2.15 -21.62
C SER A 226 7.99 2.68 -20.18
N HIS A 227 7.17 3.71 -19.89
CA HIS A 227 6.99 4.25 -18.55
C HIS A 227 6.24 3.27 -17.64
N SER A 228 5.20 2.62 -18.14
CA SER A 228 4.47 1.58 -17.43
C SER A 228 5.37 0.40 -17.08
N ALA A 229 6.20 -0.04 -18.03
CA ALA A 229 7.16 -1.11 -17.80
C ALA A 229 8.20 -0.72 -16.74
N ALA A 230 8.71 0.52 -16.77
CA ALA A 230 9.64 1.02 -15.77
C ALA A 230 9.02 1.10 -14.38
N LEU A 231 7.77 1.59 -14.26
CA LEU A 231 7.02 1.61 -12.99
C LEU A 231 6.81 0.20 -12.43
N ALA A 232 6.46 -0.75 -13.29
CA ALA A 232 6.26 -2.14 -12.87
C ALA A 232 7.57 -2.79 -12.37
N GLN A 233 8.69 -2.53 -13.03
CA GLN A 233 10.01 -3.00 -12.58
C GLN A 233 10.40 -2.41 -11.23
N LEU A 234 10.09 -1.12 -10.98
CA LEU A 234 10.31 -0.50 -9.67
C LEU A 234 9.45 -1.15 -8.58
N ALA A 235 8.19 -1.42 -8.88
CA ALA A 235 7.28 -2.08 -7.95
C ALA A 235 7.75 -3.51 -7.59
N LEU A 236 8.23 -4.26 -8.58
CA LEU A 236 8.73 -5.62 -8.39
C LEU A 236 10.09 -5.67 -7.67
N ALA A 237 10.86 -4.58 -7.73
CA ALA A 237 12.14 -4.49 -7.02
C ALA A 237 12.00 -4.25 -5.50
N ASP A 238 10.82 -3.86 -5.02
CA ASP A 238 10.52 -3.68 -3.58
C ASP A 238 9.27 -4.47 -3.17
N PRO A 239 9.34 -5.81 -3.12
CA PRO A 239 8.23 -6.64 -2.69
C PRO A 239 7.88 -6.44 -1.21
N ASP A 240 8.81 -5.96 -0.39
CA ASP A 240 8.58 -5.74 1.05
C ASP A 240 7.57 -4.61 1.28
N GLU A 241 7.59 -3.56 0.45
CA GLU A 241 6.56 -2.53 0.51
C GLU A 241 5.17 -3.10 0.17
N MET A 242 5.09 -3.90 -0.87
CA MET A 242 3.84 -4.60 -1.22
C MET A 242 3.33 -5.45 -0.06
N LEU A 243 4.19 -6.24 0.60
CA LEU A 243 3.83 -7.08 1.73
C LEU A 243 3.32 -6.27 2.93
N ARG A 244 3.96 -5.12 3.23
CA ARG A 244 3.47 -4.22 4.29
C ARG A 244 2.07 -3.67 3.99
N ASN A 245 1.84 -3.18 2.76
CA ASN A 245 0.54 -2.66 2.33
C ASN A 245 -0.55 -3.75 2.38
N VAL A 246 -0.20 -4.97 2.00
CA VAL A 246 -1.09 -6.14 2.11
C VAL A 246 -1.42 -6.43 3.57
N ALA A 247 -0.43 -6.45 4.48
CA ALA A 247 -0.65 -6.70 5.90
C ALA A 247 -1.57 -5.65 6.54
N GLU A 248 -1.38 -4.34 6.23
CA GLU A 248 -2.29 -3.27 6.67
C GLU A 248 -3.71 -3.51 6.16
N THR A 249 -3.86 -3.80 4.87
CA THR A 249 -5.17 -4.07 4.25
C THR A 249 -5.86 -5.28 4.89
N VAL A 250 -5.13 -6.35 5.17
CA VAL A 250 -5.67 -7.57 5.81
C VAL A 250 -6.13 -7.30 7.25
N GLY A 251 -5.36 -6.49 8.01
CA GLY A 251 -5.75 -6.05 9.35
C GLY A 251 -7.05 -5.23 9.32
N GLU A 252 -7.11 -4.21 8.44
CA GLU A 252 -8.30 -3.37 8.27
C GLU A 252 -9.51 -4.17 7.74
N ARG A 253 -9.30 -5.15 6.89
CA ARG A 253 -10.36 -6.05 6.42
C ARG A 253 -11.06 -6.76 7.57
N SER A 254 -10.30 -7.29 8.51
CA SER A 254 -10.84 -7.98 9.67
C SER A 254 -11.61 -7.02 10.58
N ARG A 255 -11.04 -5.85 10.87
CA ARG A 255 -11.65 -4.80 11.68
C ARG A 255 -12.97 -4.29 11.08
N MET A 256 -12.96 -3.96 9.81
CA MET A 256 -14.13 -3.47 9.10
C MET A 256 -15.23 -4.53 9.00
N ALA A 257 -14.88 -5.78 8.70
CA ALA A 257 -15.85 -6.87 8.64
C ALA A 257 -16.55 -7.07 9.99
N GLU A 258 -15.81 -7.00 11.12
CA GLU A 258 -16.39 -7.10 12.46
C GLU A 258 -17.34 -5.93 12.75
N ALA A 259 -16.91 -4.69 12.48
CA ALA A 259 -17.74 -3.50 12.70
C ALA A 259 -19.05 -3.52 11.88
N LEU A 260 -18.96 -3.90 10.60
CA LEU A 260 -20.11 -3.95 9.71
C LEU A 260 -21.07 -5.11 10.06
N ARG A 261 -20.55 -6.26 10.51
CA ARG A 261 -21.39 -7.33 11.09
C ARG A 261 -22.15 -6.85 12.33
N GLY A 262 -21.57 -5.93 13.11
CA GLY A 262 -22.23 -5.27 14.22
C GLY A 262 -23.47 -4.43 13.84
N LEU A 263 -23.57 -3.99 12.58
CA LEU A 263 -24.77 -3.34 12.01
C LEU A 263 -25.87 -4.36 11.58
N GLY A 264 -25.60 -5.65 11.72
CA GLY A 264 -26.50 -6.72 11.25
C GLY A 264 -26.28 -7.13 9.79
N TRP A 265 -25.23 -6.63 9.13
CA TRP A 265 -24.92 -6.99 7.74
C TRP A 265 -24.30 -8.39 7.66
N HIS A 266 -24.60 -9.11 6.59
CA HIS A 266 -23.91 -10.34 6.29
C HIS A 266 -22.65 -10.05 5.47
N ILE A 267 -21.48 -10.31 6.06
CA ILE A 267 -20.16 -10.11 5.44
C ILE A 267 -19.47 -11.45 5.34
N PRO A 268 -19.38 -12.05 4.15
CA PRO A 268 -18.61 -13.27 3.92
C PRO A 268 -17.11 -13.05 4.20
N ASP A 269 -16.40 -14.13 4.48
CA ASP A 269 -14.95 -14.07 4.58
C ASP A 269 -14.34 -13.68 3.24
N SER A 270 -13.43 -12.71 3.29
CA SER A 270 -12.77 -12.17 2.11
C SER A 270 -11.27 -12.45 2.13
N ARG A 271 -10.71 -12.73 0.95
CA ARG A 271 -9.28 -12.81 0.69
C ARG A 271 -8.83 -11.77 -0.34
N THR A 272 -9.50 -10.60 -0.34
CA THR A 272 -9.23 -9.49 -1.25
C THR A 272 -8.99 -8.20 -0.47
N ASN A 273 -8.82 -7.08 -1.16
CA ASN A 273 -8.73 -5.74 -0.57
C ASN A 273 -10.11 -5.04 -0.47
N PHE A 274 -11.18 -5.80 -0.43
CA PHE A 274 -12.54 -5.28 -0.29
C PHE A 274 -13.43 -6.23 0.51
N LEU A 275 -14.57 -5.73 0.94
CA LEU A 275 -15.66 -6.49 1.53
C LEU A 275 -16.87 -6.48 0.61
N PHE A 276 -17.54 -7.62 0.50
CA PHE A 276 -18.83 -7.75 -0.16
C PHE A 276 -19.91 -7.83 0.90
N CYS A 277 -20.74 -6.79 0.97
CA CYS A 277 -21.66 -6.58 2.07
C CYS A 277 -23.09 -6.82 1.58
N ASP A 278 -23.80 -7.78 2.18
CA ASP A 278 -25.23 -7.93 2.06
C ASP A 278 -25.89 -7.21 3.23
N LEU A 279 -26.66 -6.18 2.93
CA LEU A 279 -27.29 -5.30 3.90
C LEU A 279 -28.60 -5.88 4.46
N GLY A 280 -29.13 -6.95 3.84
CA GLY A 280 -30.45 -7.52 4.17
C GLY A 280 -31.64 -6.67 3.70
N GLU A 281 -31.39 -5.47 3.19
CA GLU A 281 -32.36 -4.49 2.67
C GLU A 281 -31.79 -3.76 1.45
N PRO A 282 -32.61 -3.05 0.66
CA PRO A 282 -32.13 -2.26 -0.48
C PRO A 282 -31.04 -1.27 -0.08
N ASN A 283 -29.95 -1.24 -0.85
CA ASN A 283 -28.75 -0.46 -0.53
C ASN A 283 -28.90 1.06 -0.68
N THR A 284 -30.02 1.55 -1.25
CA THR A 284 -30.22 2.96 -1.61
C THR A 284 -29.97 3.90 -0.42
N ALA A 285 -30.62 3.66 0.73
CA ALA A 285 -30.48 4.53 1.90
C ALA A 285 -29.05 4.55 2.45
N THR A 286 -28.36 3.41 2.42
CA THR A 286 -26.96 3.28 2.82
C THR A 286 -26.04 4.01 1.86
N VAL A 287 -26.27 3.85 0.57
CA VAL A 287 -25.50 4.54 -0.49
C VAL A 287 -25.69 6.05 -0.39
N ASP A 288 -26.92 6.54 -0.23
CA ASP A 288 -27.20 7.98 -0.07
C ASP A 288 -26.49 8.57 1.16
N ARG A 289 -26.45 7.82 2.27
CA ARG A 289 -25.72 8.21 3.48
C ARG A 289 -24.21 8.31 3.25
N LEU A 290 -23.63 7.33 2.57
CA LEU A 290 -22.21 7.33 2.21
C LEU A 290 -21.88 8.47 1.24
N LEU A 291 -22.70 8.70 0.21
CA LEU A 291 -22.54 9.82 -0.72
C LEU A 291 -22.65 11.18 0.01
N GLY A 292 -23.55 11.31 0.97
CA GLY A 292 -23.65 12.49 1.85
C GLY A 292 -22.38 12.76 2.67
N ALA A 293 -21.55 11.73 2.93
CA ALA A 293 -20.23 11.81 3.53
C ALA A 293 -19.08 11.88 2.51
N ALA A 294 -19.39 12.08 1.22
CA ALA A 294 -18.46 12.06 0.09
C ALA A 294 -17.69 10.73 -0.05
N ILE A 295 -18.36 9.60 0.18
CA ILE A 295 -17.81 8.24 0.06
C ILE A 295 -18.55 7.50 -1.05
N VAL A 296 -17.79 7.01 -2.05
CA VAL A 296 -18.33 6.27 -3.21
C VAL A 296 -17.98 4.79 -3.08
N VAL A 297 -19.00 3.92 -3.10
CA VAL A 297 -18.88 2.46 -3.06
C VAL A 297 -19.44 1.84 -4.32
N ARG A 298 -19.13 0.57 -4.61
CA ARG A 298 -19.65 -0.14 -5.76
C ARG A 298 -21.01 -0.77 -5.47
N THR A 299 -22.00 -0.47 -6.31
CA THR A 299 -23.32 -1.12 -6.34
C THR A 299 -23.45 -2.04 -7.56
N PHE A 300 -24.47 -2.89 -7.54
CA PHE A 300 -24.75 -3.88 -8.59
C PHE A 300 -26.26 -3.92 -8.85
N ASP A 301 -26.67 -3.65 -10.10
CA ASP A 301 -28.09 -3.63 -10.47
C ASP A 301 -28.77 -4.99 -10.21
N ALA A 302 -28.06 -6.08 -10.48
CA ALA A 302 -28.57 -7.44 -10.26
C ALA A 302 -28.59 -7.85 -8.77
N LEU A 303 -28.00 -7.06 -7.86
CA LEU A 303 -27.86 -7.35 -6.43
C LEU A 303 -28.19 -6.11 -5.60
N PRO A 304 -29.47 -5.69 -5.56
CA PRO A 304 -29.87 -4.39 -5.01
C PRO A 304 -29.66 -4.25 -3.49
N ASN A 305 -29.44 -5.35 -2.78
CA ASN A 305 -29.14 -5.35 -1.33
C ASN A 305 -27.64 -5.38 -1.03
N HIS A 306 -26.79 -5.38 -2.06
CA HIS A 306 -25.36 -5.53 -1.86
C HIS A 306 -24.60 -4.27 -2.23
N ILE A 307 -23.49 -4.07 -1.52
CA ILE A 307 -22.42 -3.14 -1.92
C ILE A 307 -21.08 -3.86 -1.86
N ARG A 308 -20.11 -3.41 -2.64
CA ARG A 308 -18.71 -3.78 -2.48
C ARG A 308 -17.94 -2.57 -1.99
N LEU A 309 -17.31 -2.71 -0.84
CA LEU A 309 -16.54 -1.68 -0.16
C LEU A 309 -15.06 -1.99 -0.26
N THR A 310 -14.31 -1.21 -1.02
CA THR A 310 -12.84 -1.27 -1.01
C THR A 310 -12.31 -0.76 0.33
N LEU A 311 -11.24 -1.38 0.84
CA LEU A 311 -10.61 -0.94 2.08
C LEU A 311 -9.66 0.22 1.79
N GLY A 312 -9.87 1.31 2.51
CA GLY A 312 -9.02 2.50 2.53
C GLY A 312 -7.92 2.40 3.60
N THR A 313 -7.34 3.56 3.91
CA THR A 313 -6.51 3.70 5.11
C THR A 313 -7.36 3.51 6.37
N PRO A 314 -6.77 3.28 7.56
CA PRO A 314 -7.54 3.26 8.82
C PRO A 314 -8.44 4.49 8.98
N ALA A 315 -7.93 5.69 8.66
CA ALA A 315 -8.70 6.93 8.73
C ALA A 315 -9.86 6.98 7.71
N ASP A 316 -9.64 6.48 6.48
CA ASP A 316 -10.70 6.37 5.47
C ASP A 316 -11.80 5.40 5.93
N ASN A 317 -11.40 4.27 6.50
CA ASN A 317 -12.31 3.26 7.00
C ASN A 317 -13.10 3.77 8.22
N ASP A 318 -12.48 4.56 9.11
CA ASP A 318 -13.16 5.22 10.22
C ASP A 318 -14.23 6.20 9.74
N ARG A 319 -13.96 6.98 8.67
CA ARG A 319 -14.98 7.83 8.02
C ARG A 319 -16.18 7.02 7.52
N VAL A 320 -15.94 5.83 6.96
CA VAL A 320 -17.02 4.92 6.54
C VAL A 320 -17.86 4.50 7.74
N LEU A 321 -17.21 4.05 8.82
CA LEU A 321 -17.91 3.62 10.04
C LEU A 321 -18.69 4.75 10.69
N GLU A 322 -18.11 5.94 10.76
CA GLU A 322 -18.78 7.15 11.26
C GLU A 322 -20.01 7.49 10.41
N ALA A 323 -19.87 7.52 9.08
CA ALA A 323 -20.99 7.77 8.17
C ALA A 323 -22.11 6.75 8.31
N LEU A 324 -21.81 5.50 8.66
CA LEU A 324 -22.78 4.43 8.87
C LEU A 324 -23.34 4.43 10.30
N GLY A 325 -22.79 5.23 11.23
CA GLY A 325 -23.15 5.19 12.65
C GLY A 325 -22.76 3.88 13.32
N ALA A 326 -21.76 3.19 12.73
CA ALA A 326 -21.20 2.00 13.32
C ALA A 326 -20.25 2.41 14.47
N SER A 327 -20.38 1.75 15.61
CA SER A 327 -19.31 1.80 16.60
C SER A 327 -18.14 1.03 15.99
N ALA A 328 -17.07 1.74 15.63
CA ALA A 328 -15.82 1.07 15.35
C ALA A 328 -15.56 0.16 16.57
N PRO A 329 -15.35 -1.16 16.42
CA PRO A 329 -14.52 -1.84 17.36
C PRO A 329 -13.27 -0.99 17.38
N SER A 330 -12.88 -0.47 18.55
CA SER A 330 -11.59 0.17 18.73
C SER A 330 -10.65 -0.61 17.84
N ALA A 331 -10.09 0.06 16.81
CA ALA A 331 -9.18 -0.64 15.91
C ALA A 331 -8.46 -1.61 16.82
N ALA A 332 -8.49 -2.91 16.51
CA ALA A 332 -7.64 -3.83 17.21
C ALA A 332 -6.19 -3.42 16.88
N THR A 333 -5.85 -2.21 17.27
CA THR A 333 -4.67 -1.89 17.98
C THR A 333 -4.74 -2.84 19.16
N GLY A 334 -4.33 -4.05 18.92
CA GLY A 334 -3.80 -4.82 20.01
C GLY A 334 -2.73 -3.92 20.60
N ARG A 335 -3.09 -3.27 21.71
CA ARG A 335 -2.52 -2.22 22.53
C ARG A 335 -3.11 -0.86 22.16
N GLY A 336 -3.74 -0.18 23.14
CA GLY A 336 -4.07 1.24 23.11
C GLY A 336 -2.78 2.03 22.83
N GLY A 337 -2.44 2.16 21.54
CA GLY A 337 -1.16 2.66 21.09
C GLY A 337 -1.14 4.19 21.19
N ARG A 338 -0.05 4.73 21.71
CA ARG A 338 0.28 6.15 21.71
C ARG A 338 0.75 6.52 20.29
N THR A 339 -0.24 6.80 19.40
CA THR A 339 0.00 7.07 17.99
C THR A 339 -0.38 8.50 17.64
N ALA A 340 0.32 9.09 16.66
CA ALA A 340 -0.05 10.39 16.10
C ALA A 340 0.41 10.51 14.65
N THR A 341 -0.33 11.32 13.89
CA THR A 341 0.05 11.74 12.53
C THR A 341 0.10 13.26 12.48
N VAL A 342 1.18 13.81 11.94
CA VAL A 342 1.37 15.24 11.73
C VAL A 342 1.72 15.50 10.28
N GLU A 343 1.03 16.44 9.66
CA GLU A 343 1.33 16.93 8.32
C GLU A 343 1.75 18.40 8.36
N ARG A 344 2.71 18.76 7.53
CA ARG A 344 3.18 20.15 7.35
C ARG A 344 3.38 20.42 5.87
N ARG A 345 2.86 21.55 5.43
CA ARG A 345 3.04 22.02 4.06
C ARG A 345 3.47 23.48 4.07
N THR A 346 4.63 23.75 3.50
CA THR A 346 5.17 25.09 3.28
C THR A 346 5.33 25.34 1.78
N ARG A 347 6.02 26.43 1.40
CA ARG A 347 6.43 26.65 0.01
C ARG A 347 7.69 25.85 -0.37
N GLU A 348 8.40 25.35 0.62
CA GLU A 348 9.71 24.73 0.52
C GLU A 348 9.63 23.21 0.71
N THR A 349 8.69 22.75 1.55
CA THR A 349 8.55 21.34 1.91
C THR A 349 7.09 20.88 2.00
N GLN A 350 6.87 19.61 1.74
CA GLN A 350 5.62 18.90 2.05
C GLN A 350 5.97 17.62 2.79
N ILE A 351 5.49 17.48 4.04
CA ILE A 351 5.88 16.40 4.93
C ILE A 351 4.64 15.79 5.59
N ALA A 352 4.61 14.47 5.66
CA ALA A 352 3.68 13.71 6.50
C ALA A 352 4.50 12.73 7.36
N CYS A 353 4.20 12.69 8.66
CA CYS A 353 4.84 11.78 9.60
C CYS A 353 3.80 11.15 10.53
N SER A 354 3.80 9.83 10.59
CA SER A 354 3.04 9.04 11.59
C SER A 354 4.00 8.30 12.50
N VAL A 355 3.70 8.27 13.79
CA VAL A 355 4.47 7.52 14.79
C VAL A 355 3.56 6.64 15.64
N ASP A 356 4.10 5.47 16.07
CA ASP A 356 3.53 4.62 17.11
C ASP A 356 4.61 4.37 18.17
N LEU A 357 4.42 4.93 19.38
CA LEU A 357 5.40 4.79 20.47
C LEU A 357 5.42 3.38 21.07
N ASP A 358 4.38 2.58 20.83
CA ASP A 358 4.23 1.20 21.28
C ASP A 358 4.45 0.19 20.14
N GLY A 359 5.14 0.63 19.07
CA GLY A 359 5.41 -0.11 17.85
C GLY A 359 6.45 -1.21 17.98
N THR A 360 6.97 -1.63 16.85
CA THR A 360 7.96 -2.72 16.70
C THR A 360 9.29 -2.23 16.14
N GLY A 361 9.43 -0.91 15.90
CA GLY A 361 10.58 -0.30 15.24
C GLY A 361 10.48 -0.36 13.71
N ALA A 362 9.30 -0.62 13.19
CA ALA A 362 9.07 -0.56 11.75
C ALA A 362 9.27 0.87 11.26
N SER A 363 10.02 1.03 10.17
CA SER A 363 10.29 2.36 9.63
C SER A 363 9.97 2.44 8.16
N ARG A 364 9.49 3.59 7.81
CA ARG A 364 9.30 4.05 6.46
C ARG A 364 9.73 5.49 6.37
N VAL A 365 10.90 5.74 5.85
CA VAL A 365 11.47 7.08 5.78
C VAL A 365 11.90 7.39 4.36
N THR A 366 11.43 8.52 3.83
CA THR A 366 11.84 9.03 2.53
C THR A 366 11.92 10.55 2.62
N THR A 367 13.12 11.10 2.77
CA THR A 367 13.37 12.54 2.80
C THR A 367 14.02 13.06 1.53
N GLY A 368 14.53 12.17 0.70
CA GLY A 368 15.37 12.50 -0.46
C GLY A 368 16.85 12.72 -0.11
N ILE A 369 17.22 12.59 1.18
CA ILE A 369 18.61 12.69 1.67
C ILE A 369 18.97 11.32 2.24
N GLY A 370 19.72 10.52 1.47
CA GLY A 370 19.96 9.11 1.79
C GLY A 370 20.56 8.86 3.17
N PHE A 371 21.49 9.71 3.62
CA PHE A 371 22.06 9.58 4.96
C PHE A 371 21.06 9.88 6.08
N LEU A 372 20.18 10.88 5.90
CA LEU A 372 19.12 11.18 6.87
C LEU A 372 18.09 10.04 6.93
N ASP A 373 17.71 9.47 5.79
CA ASP A 373 16.81 8.32 5.72
C ASP A 373 17.37 7.13 6.51
N HIS A 374 18.68 6.86 6.37
CA HIS A 374 19.38 5.82 7.12
C HIS A 374 19.37 6.11 8.64
N MET A 375 19.62 7.35 9.04
CA MET A 375 19.63 7.74 10.46
C MET A 375 18.24 7.61 11.11
N LEU A 376 17.20 8.03 10.42
CA LEU A 376 15.82 7.92 10.92
C LEU A 376 15.33 6.46 10.95
N THR A 377 15.79 5.64 10.01
CA THR A 377 15.57 4.18 10.03
C THR A 377 16.22 3.55 11.26
N ALA A 378 17.48 3.91 11.56
CA ALA A 378 18.16 3.45 12.77
C ALA A 378 17.47 3.95 14.05
N LEU A 379 16.98 5.20 14.06
CA LEU A 379 16.20 5.76 15.16
C LEU A 379 14.94 4.91 15.42
N ALA A 380 14.15 4.61 14.42
CA ALA A 380 12.94 3.79 14.55
C ALA A 380 13.27 2.39 15.07
N LEU A 381 14.21 1.70 14.43
CA LEU A 381 14.57 0.31 14.76
C LEU A 381 15.00 0.17 16.23
N HIS A 382 15.88 1.04 16.70
CA HIS A 382 16.44 0.92 18.05
C HIS A 382 15.53 1.48 19.15
N SER A 383 14.68 2.47 18.83
CA SER A 383 13.68 2.98 19.76
C SER A 383 12.46 2.09 19.90
N MET A 384 12.24 1.15 18.97
CA MET A 384 11.00 0.37 18.83
C MET A 384 9.77 1.25 18.54
N ILE A 385 9.99 2.50 18.14
CA ILE A 385 8.93 3.40 17.68
C ILE A 385 8.75 3.17 16.19
N ASP A 386 7.52 2.86 15.75
CA ASP A 386 7.24 2.82 14.32
C ASP A 386 7.21 4.25 13.79
N ILE A 387 7.94 4.51 12.69
CA ILE A 387 8.04 5.84 12.06
C ILE A 387 7.71 5.71 10.57
N ASP A 388 6.66 6.39 10.15
CA ASP A 388 6.27 6.55 8.75
C ASP A 388 6.42 8.01 8.36
N LEU A 389 7.48 8.36 7.60
CA LEU A 389 7.81 9.74 7.26
C LEU A 389 8.12 9.89 5.78
N ILE A 390 7.36 10.75 5.13
CA ILE A 390 7.59 11.14 3.73
C ILE A 390 7.76 12.65 3.67
N CYS A 391 8.84 13.08 3.02
CA CYS A 391 9.12 14.47 2.74
C CYS A 391 9.42 14.69 1.25
N THR A 392 8.83 15.72 0.68
CA THR A 392 9.27 16.31 -0.59
C THR A 392 9.72 17.73 -0.28
N GLY A 393 11.03 18.00 -0.41
CA GLY A 393 11.63 19.29 -0.15
C GLY A 393 12.34 19.86 -1.38
N ASP A 394 12.72 21.13 -1.28
CA ASP A 394 13.43 21.90 -2.32
C ASP A 394 14.94 21.60 -2.33
N LEU A 395 15.32 20.33 -2.39
CA LEU A 395 16.73 19.86 -2.36
C LEU A 395 17.61 20.46 -3.47
N TRP A 396 17.00 21.05 -4.51
CA TRP A 396 17.73 21.83 -5.53
C TRP A 396 18.30 23.16 -4.99
N VAL A 397 17.81 23.62 -3.84
CA VAL A 397 18.37 24.77 -3.10
C VAL A 397 19.50 24.26 -2.21
N ASP A 398 19.15 23.51 -1.17
CA ASP A 398 20.06 22.73 -0.31
C ASP A 398 19.27 21.76 0.59
N ALA A 399 19.93 21.11 1.55
CA ALA A 399 19.32 20.17 2.47
C ALA A 399 18.67 20.85 3.70
N HIS A 400 18.85 22.16 3.93
CA HIS A 400 18.52 22.83 5.18
C HIS A 400 17.04 22.75 5.52
N HIS A 401 16.17 23.22 4.61
CA HIS A 401 14.72 23.26 4.83
C HIS A 401 14.15 21.85 5.05
N THR A 402 14.64 20.88 4.29
CA THR A 402 14.22 19.48 4.43
C THR A 402 14.59 18.91 5.80
N VAL A 403 15.83 19.09 6.26
CA VAL A 403 16.29 18.56 7.55
C VAL A 403 15.57 19.22 8.72
N GLU A 404 15.39 20.55 8.67
CA GLU A 404 14.69 21.31 9.70
C GLU A 404 13.22 20.88 9.80
N ASP A 405 12.48 20.91 8.69
CA ASP A 405 11.06 20.64 8.69
C ASP A 405 10.76 19.16 8.99
N VAL A 406 11.60 18.21 8.57
CA VAL A 406 11.53 16.81 8.97
C VAL A 406 11.64 16.66 10.49
N ALA A 407 12.61 17.35 11.11
CA ALA A 407 12.79 17.32 12.56
C ALA A 407 11.60 17.93 13.30
N ILE A 408 11.05 19.05 12.78
CA ILE A 408 9.86 19.72 13.34
C ILE A 408 8.66 18.78 13.30
N VAL A 409 8.39 18.12 12.16
CA VAL A 409 7.22 17.26 11.99
C VAL A 409 7.35 16.00 12.81
N LEU A 410 8.53 15.36 12.83
CA LEU A 410 8.79 14.19 13.67
C LEU A 410 8.66 14.51 15.17
N GLY A 411 9.24 15.64 15.61
CA GLY A 411 9.10 16.10 16.99
C GLY A 411 7.65 16.34 17.38
N GLY A 412 6.89 17.02 16.51
CA GLY A 412 5.46 17.27 16.72
C GLY A 412 4.63 15.97 16.78
N ALA A 413 4.97 14.98 15.96
CA ALA A 413 4.31 13.68 15.98
C ALA A 413 4.61 12.92 17.29
N LEU A 414 5.84 12.95 17.77
CA LEU A 414 6.23 12.36 19.06
C LEU A 414 5.51 13.05 20.23
N ASP A 415 5.43 14.40 20.25
CA ASP A 415 4.70 15.15 21.29
C ASP A 415 3.20 14.82 21.29
N ALA A 416 2.60 14.77 20.11
CA ALA A 416 1.18 14.43 19.97
C ALA A 416 0.88 12.99 20.42
N ALA A 417 1.75 12.03 20.10
CA ALA A 417 1.62 10.64 20.52
C ALA A 417 1.84 10.45 22.04
N LEU A 418 2.70 11.27 22.66
CA LEU A 418 2.91 11.29 24.12
C LEU A 418 1.70 11.87 24.89
N GLY A 419 0.89 12.68 24.22
CA GLY A 419 -0.29 13.29 24.82
C GLY A 419 0.00 14.06 26.10
N ASP A 420 -0.69 13.72 27.20
CA ASP A 420 -0.52 14.36 28.50
C ASP A 420 0.68 13.83 29.33
N ARG A 421 1.47 12.94 28.76
CA ARG A 421 2.69 12.35 29.33
C ARG A 421 2.49 11.65 30.67
N LYS A 422 1.26 11.18 30.96
CA LYS A 422 0.99 10.40 32.17
C LYS A 422 1.53 8.99 32.04
N GLY A 423 1.99 8.44 33.14
CA GLY A 423 2.41 7.04 33.24
C GLY A 423 3.69 6.67 32.47
N ILE A 424 4.45 7.65 31.96
CA ILE A 424 5.73 7.38 31.29
C ILE A 424 6.92 7.45 32.27
N ALA A 425 8.05 6.84 31.85
CA ALA A 425 9.32 6.95 32.60
C ALA A 425 9.86 8.39 32.60
N ARG A 426 9.65 9.13 31.52
CA ARG A 426 10.05 10.52 31.28
C ARG A 426 11.53 10.71 30.96
N TYR A 427 12.43 10.08 31.68
CA TYR A 427 13.87 10.19 31.50
C TYR A 427 14.39 8.95 30.80
N GLY A 428 15.32 9.12 29.89
CA GLY A 428 16.07 8.05 29.25
C GLY A 428 17.55 8.42 29.15
N ASP A 429 18.40 7.44 29.41
CA ASP A 429 19.85 7.57 29.41
C ASP A 429 20.46 6.34 28.72
N ALA A 430 21.19 6.52 27.62
CA ALA A 430 21.72 5.40 26.86
C ALA A 430 23.07 5.72 26.21
N ARG A 431 23.88 4.66 26.04
CA ARG A 431 25.12 4.70 25.26
C ARG A 431 25.05 3.72 24.13
N ALA A 432 25.53 4.11 22.97
CA ALA A 432 25.65 3.23 21.81
C ALA A 432 27.06 3.31 21.22
N PRO A 433 27.76 2.18 21.11
CA PRO A 433 29.02 2.09 20.36
C PRO A 433 28.73 1.76 18.89
N LEU A 434 29.61 2.20 18.02
CA LEU A 434 29.75 1.68 16.65
C LEU A 434 31.24 1.71 16.31
N ASP A 435 31.83 0.55 16.22
CA ASP A 435 33.26 0.35 16.09
C ASP A 435 34.07 1.21 17.10
N GLU A 436 34.84 2.20 16.64
CA GLU A 436 35.64 3.09 17.47
C GLU A 436 34.84 4.29 18.01
N ALA A 437 33.61 4.50 17.56
CA ALA A 437 32.76 5.59 18.04
C ALA A 437 31.94 5.18 19.26
N LEU A 438 31.78 6.10 20.19
CA LEU A 438 30.92 5.93 21.35
C LEU A 438 30.17 7.23 21.63
N VAL A 439 28.84 7.15 21.68
CA VAL A 439 27.99 8.30 22.00
C VAL A 439 27.06 7.98 23.15
N HIS A 440 26.89 8.99 24.03
CA HIS A 440 25.94 9.03 25.12
C HIS A 440 24.79 9.97 24.80
N ALA A 441 23.57 9.53 24.98
CA ALA A 441 22.34 10.32 24.78
C ALA A 441 21.51 10.34 26.07
N THR A 442 21.01 11.53 26.42
CA THR A 442 20.06 11.70 27.53
C THR A 442 18.84 12.46 27.03
N VAL A 443 17.64 11.99 27.41
CA VAL A 443 16.36 12.58 27.03
C VAL A 443 15.53 12.89 28.28
N ASP A 444 14.93 14.11 28.35
CA ASP A 444 13.88 14.46 29.32
C ASP A 444 12.62 14.89 28.56
N LEU A 445 11.56 14.10 28.64
CA LEU A 445 10.23 14.41 28.09
C LEU A 445 9.47 15.39 29.00
N GLY A 446 10.16 16.41 29.46
CA GLY A 446 9.70 17.39 30.48
C GLY A 446 8.91 18.58 29.92
N GLY A 447 8.45 18.55 28.65
CA GLY A 447 7.59 19.59 28.07
C GLY A 447 8.33 20.85 27.62
N ARG A 448 9.66 20.89 27.66
CA ARG A 448 10.49 22.03 27.26
C ARG A 448 11.55 21.59 26.26
N GLY A 449 11.60 22.26 25.10
CA GLY A 449 12.58 22.02 24.06
C GLY A 449 13.96 22.58 24.42
N PHE A 450 14.98 21.72 24.38
CA PHE A 450 16.38 22.11 24.52
C PHE A 450 17.28 21.04 23.89
N SER A 451 18.31 21.43 23.18
CA SER A 451 19.31 20.49 22.71
C SER A 451 20.74 20.92 23.05
N ARG A 452 21.58 19.93 23.31
CA ARG A 452 23.04 20.10 23.37
C ARG A 452 23.67 18.94 22.60
N VAL A 453 24.44 19.26 21.57
CA VAL A 453 25.13 18.29 20.74
C VAL A 453 26.62 18.59 20.74
N ASP A 454 27.42 17.64 21.23
CA ASP A 454 28.88 17.71 21.27
C ASP A 454 29.45 16.35 20.76
N LEU A 455 29.60 16.26 19.45
CA LEU A 455 29.97 15.01 18.76
C LEU A 455 31.38 15.07 18.15
N GLY A 456 32.06 16.24 18.21
CA GLY A 456 33.42 16.38 17.70
C GLY A 456 33.58 16.09 16.21
N LEU A 457 32.54 16.33 15.39
CA LEU A 457 32.57 16.10 13.95
C LEU A 457 33.63 16.95 13.26
N ARG A 458 34.34 16.37 12.29
CA ARG A 458 35.52 16.97 11.64
C ARG A 458 35.31 17.27 10.16
N GLY A 459 34.49 16.45 9.48
CA GLY A 459 34.18 16.60 8.07
C GLY A 459 33.09 17.62 7.80
N PRO A 460 33.01 18.16 6.59
CA PRO A 460 31.98 19.13 6.20
C PRO A 460 30.62 18.48 5.97
N SER A 461 30.56 17.20 5.63
CA SER A 461 29.33 16.49 5.27
C SER A 461 29.43 14.97 5.50
N LEU A 462 28.26 14.35 5.55
CA LEU A 462 28.03 12.90 5.70
C LEU A 462 27.19 12.46 4.48
N GLY A 463 27.86 11.96 3.45
CA GLY A 463 27.22 11.84 2.13
C GLY A 463 26.75 13.21 1.63
N GLU A 464 25.45 13.32 1.32
CA GLU A 464 24.80 14.55 0.87
C GLU A 464 24.34 15.48 2.01
N LEU A 465 24.46 15.03 3.28
CA LEU A 465 24.01 15.78 4.46
C LEU A 465 25.16 16.63 5.05
N PRO A 466 25.07 17.98 5.04
CA PRO A 466 26.02 18.83 5.73
C PRO A 466 26.10 18.51 7.23
N ALA A 467 27.32 18.31 7.79
CA ALA A 467 27.52 17.96 9.18
C ALA A 467 26.95 19.00 10.18
N THR A 468 26.89 20.26 9.78
CA THR A 468 26.29 21.36 10.55
C THR A 468 24.80 21.19 10.78
N LEU A 469 24.10 20.39 9.96
CA LEU A 469 22.67 20.12 10.10
C LEU A 469 22.34 19.07 11.14
N ILE A 470 23.33 18.31 11.67
CA ILE A 470 23.08 17.33 12.73
C ILE A 470 22.67 18.02 14.05
N PRO A 471 23.41 19.02 14.56
CA PRO A 471 22.94 19.80 15.72
C PRO A 471 21.64 20.54 15.46
N HIS A 472 21.44 21.05 14.23
CA HIS A 472 20.22 21.74 13.83
C HIS A 472 18.99 20.82 13.84
N PHE A 473 19.14 19.60 13.32
CA PHE A 473 18.11 18.54 13.43
C PHE A 473 17.71 18.28 14.88
N ALA A 474 18.69 18.09 15.77
CA ALA A 474 18.44 17.82 17.19
C ALA A 474 17.75 19.02 17.89
N ASP A 475 18.09 20.26 17.54
CA ASP A 475 17.43 21.46 18.06
C ASP A 475 15.97 21.56 17.62
N SER A 476 15.70 21.39 16.33
CA SER A 476 14.36 21.44 15.75
C SER A 476 13.47 20.29 16.30
N LEU A 477 14.01 19.08 16.39
CA LEU A 477 13.35 17.93 16.99
C LEU A 477 13.01 18.18 18.48
N SER A 478 13.97 18.71 19.25
CA SER A 478 13.78 18.96 20.68
C SER A 478 12.71 20.00 20.94
N ARG A 479 12.70 21.09 20.18
CA ARG A 479 11.72 22.19 20.32
C ARG A 479 10.31 21.73 19.99
N SER A 480 10.13 21.08 18.84
CA SER A 480 8.83 20.62 18.38
C SER A 480 8.33 19.42 19.23
N GLY A 481 9.22 18.51 19.63
CA GLY A 481 8.91 17.39 20.52
C GLY A 481 8.77 17.78 21.99
N ARG A 482 9.03 19.05 22.35
CA ARG A 482 8.97 19.58 23.72
C ARG A 482 9.76 18.71 24.70
N MET A 483 10.99 18.34 24.32
CA MET A 483 11.89 17.49 25.08
C MET A 483 13.31 18.08 25.14
N ALA A 484 14.06 17.73 26.17
CA ALA A 484 15.48 18.03 26.22
C ALA A 484 16.27 16.84 25.66
N ILE A 485 17.26 17.12 24.79
CA ILE A 485 18.14 16.14 24.17
C ILE A 485 19.59 16.56 24.41
N HIS A 486 20.37 15.68 25.01
CA HIS A 486 21.82 15.85 25.11
C HIS A 486 22.49 14.70 24.37
N LEU A 487 23.41 15.01 23.47
CA LEU A 487 24.24 14.05 22.74
C LEU A 487 25.71 14.44 22.94
N GLU A 488 26.49 13.52 23.49
CA GLU A 488 27.92 13.72 23.76
C GLU A 488 28.69 12.47 23.35
N GLY A 489 29.73 12.64 22.53
CA GLY A 489 30.52 11.50 22.09
C GLY A 489 31.64 11.85 21.14
N SER A 490 32.37 10.83 20.71
CA SER A 490 33.50 10.96 19.81
C SER A 490 33.81 9.65 19.10
N GLY A 491 34.56 9.73 17.98
CA GLY A 491 35.09 8.60 17.22
C GLY A 491 36.12 9.02 16.19
N GLY A 492 36.60 8.10 15.42
CA GLY A 492 37.54 8.33 14.33
C GLY A 492 36.86 8.69 13.01
N ASP A 493 35.67 8.15 12.78
CA ASP A 493 34.85 8.37 11.58
C ASP A 493 33.55 9.09 11.94
N ASP A 494 33.30 10.23 11.29
CA ASP A 494 32.10 11.04 11.54
C ASP A 494 30.79 10.29 11.21
N HIS A 495 30.81 9.38 10.24
CA HIS A 495 29.66 8.50 9.92
C HIS A 495 29.31 7.63 11.13
N HIS A 496 30.33 6.94 11.70
CA HIS A 496 30.14 6.09 12.87
C HIS A 496 29.68 6.89 14.10
N VAL A 497 30.21 8.10 14.29
CA VAL A 497 29.81 8.99 15.39
C VAL A 497 28.34 9.40 15.27
N VAL A 498 27.89 9.82 14.09
CA VAL A 498 26.49 10.25 13.90
C VAL A 498 25.54 9.05 13.97
N GLU A 499 25.87 7.92 13.38
CA GLU A 499 25.05 6.72 13.49
C GLU A 499 24.95 6.22 14.95
N ALA A 500 26.06 6.22 15.69
CA ALA A 500 26.06 5.93 17.13
C ALA A 500 25.19 6.94 17.90
N ALA A 501 25.18 8.22 17.52
CA ALA A 501 24.34 9.24 18.14
C ALA A 501 22.84 8.98 17.94
N PHE A 502 22.42 8.62 16.73
CA PHE A 502 21.02 8.27 16.47
C PHE A 502 20.60 6.97 17.17
N LYS A 503 21.50 5.98 17.26
CA LYS A 503 21.25 4.74 18.04
C LYS A 503 21.13 5.03 19.54
N ALA A 504 22.03 5.84 20.11
CA ALA A 504 21.96 6.25 21.51
C ALA A 504 20.69 7.04 21.82
N LEU A 505 20.34 8.00 20.95
CA LEU A 505 19.09 8.76 21.04
C LEU A 505 17.86 7.84 20.98
N ALA A 506 17.85 6.88 20.08
CA ALA A 506 16.78 5.89 19.96
C ALA A 506 16.58 5.08 21.26
N LEU A 507 17.66 4.58 21.83
CA LEU A 507 17.61 3.82 23.09
C LEU A 507 17.13 4.71 24.25
N ALA A 508 17.60 5.94 24.35
CA ALA A 508 17.15 6.90 25.37
C ALA A 508 15.65 7.28 25.18
N LEU A 509 15.18 7.47 23.94
CA LEU A 509 13.76 7.69 23.67
C LEU A 509 12.91 6.49 24.05
N ARG A 510 13.36 5.27 23.73
CA ARG A 510 12.69 4.03 24.12
C ARG A 510 12.48 3.96 25.63
N GLU A 511 13.52 4.27 26.41
CA GLU A 511 13.44 4.28 27.86
C GLU A 511 12.52 5.41 28.36
N ALA A 512 12.67 6.64 27.86
CA ALA A 512 11.88 7.79 28.28
C ALA A 512 10.38 7.62 27.98
N CYS A 513 10.03 7.00 26.84
CA CYS A 513 8.66 6.72 26.41
C CYS A 513 8.05 5.50 27.10
N ALA A 514 8.85 4.64 27.76
CA ALA A 514 8.36 3.42 28.40
C ALA A 514 7.28 3.74 29.43
N THR A 515 6.24 2.91 29.48
CA THR A 515 5.17 3.03 30.50
C THR A 515 5.64 2.44 31.83
N ASP A 516 5.46 3.18 32.94
CA ASP A 516 5.69 2.70 34.30
C ASP A 516 4.34 2.45 35.00
N ALA A 517 3.98 1.19 35.16
CA ALA A 517 2.71 0.77 35.80
C ALA A 517 2.53 1.34 37.22
N ARG A 518 3.62 1.65 37.94
CA ARG A 518 3.58 2.25 39.28
C ARG A 518 3.19 3.73 39.25
N ARG A 519 3.23 4.36 38.06
CA ARG A 519 2.87 5.76 37.82
C ARG A 519 1.57 5.90 37.00
N ALA A 520 0.79 4.83 36.88
CA ALA A 520 -0.43 4.83 36.07
C ALA A 520 -1.32 6.03 36.44
N GLY A 521 -1.65 6.87 35.44
CA GLY A 521 -2.48 8.07 35.60
C GLY A 521 -1.79 9.29 36.23
N ALA A 522 -0.53 9.19 36.67
CA ALA A 522 0.21 10.32 37.25
C ALA A 522 1.16 10.96 36.23
N VAL A 523 1.22 12.30 36.21
CA VAL A 523 2.25 13.03 35.48
C VAL A 523 3.57 12.94 36.25
N PRO A 524 4.68 12.53 35.59
CA PRO A 524 5.98 12.35 36.26
C PRO A 524 6.68 13.70 36.52
N SER A 525 6.02 14.58 37.28
CA SER A 525 6.50 15.93 37.61
C SER A 525 6.08 16.32 39.02
N THR A 526 7.00 16.84 39.81
CA THR A 526 6.71 17.40 41.13
C THR A 526 5.81 18.65 41.09
N LYS A 527 5.65 19.24 39.90
CA LYS A 527 4.76 20.39 39.67
C LYS A 527 3.32 19.98 39.29
N GLY A 528 3.06 18.67 39.11
CA GLY A 528 1.75 18.14 38.67
C GLY A 528 1.39 18.46 37.21
N ALA A 529 2.29 19.07 36.45
CA ALA A 529 2.16 19.37 35.02
C ALA A 529 3.55 19.23 34.32
N VAL A 530 3.52 18.97 33.01
CA VAL A 530 4.70 18.90 32.13
C VAL A 530 4.48 19.82 30.94
#